data_7646c01e1fcec4c2bf881825192e4e7b
#
_entry.id   7646c01e1fcec4c2bf881825192e4e7b
#
_cell.length_a   1.000
_cell.length_b   1.000
_cell.length_c   1.000
_cell.angle_alpha   90.00
_cell.angle_beta   90.00
_cell.angle_gamma   90.00
#
_symmetry.space_group_name_H-M   'P 1'
#
loop_
_entity.id
_entity.type
_entity.pdbx_description
1 polymer ?
#
loop_
_entity_poly.entity_id
_entity_poly.type
_entity_poly.pdbx_seq_one_letter_code
_entity_poly.pdbx_strand_id
1 'polypeptide(L)'
;MKQLTKSQQKVFDYIKECSAEGRVPSVREICEHTGLKSTSTVHLHLKSLEEKGLIERDKGLNRSIRIAGEEKVNQIPIMGRVTAGLPVLAVEDIEGYVPVTENLKRGRELFALRIDGESMINAGILDGDIVIVHRTPVANNGDIVIALIEDEATCKRFYKENGHYRLQPENELFEPIIVDEVVLLGTVISLVRNYE
;
A
#
# COMPACT_ATOMS: atom_id res chain seq x y z
N MET A 1 13.68 5.41 32.82
CA MET A 1 12.36 5.47 32.12
C MET A 1 11.45 6.43 32.89
N LYS A 2 10.95 7.49 32.23
CA LYS A 2 10.01 8.43 32.88
C LYS A 2 8.66 7.72 33.07
N GLN A 3 8.23 7.59 34.31
CA GLN A 3 7.00 6.88 34.71
C GLN A 3 5.75 7.54 34.09
N LEU A 4 4.86 6.75 33.48
CA LEU A 4 3.57 7.20 32.96
C LEU A 4 2.55 7.29 34.09
N THR A 5 1.65 8.28 34.05
CA THR A 5 0.47 8.27 34.91
C THR A 5 -0.50 7.18 34.47
N LYS A 6 -1.42 6.74 35.33
CA LYS A 6 -2.44 5.73 34.98
C LYS A 6 -3.25 6.10 33.72
N SER A 7 -3.58 7.39 33.55
CA SER A 7 -4.32 7.86 32.38
C SER A 7 -3.45 7.89 31.10
N GLN A 8 -2.18 8.29 31.23
CA GLN A 8 -1.24 8.22 30.10
C GLN A 8 -1.00 6.78 29.66
N GLN A 9 -0.89 5.86 30.63
CA GLN A 9 -0.73 4.44 30.34
C GLN A 9 -1.93 3.90 29.53
N LYS A 10 -3.18 4.17 29.97
CA LYS A 10 -4.38 3.77 29.22
C LYS A 10 -4.41 4.30 27.79
N VAL A 11 -4.05 5.57 27.60
CA VAL A 11 -3.97 6.18 26.25
C VAL A 11 -2.91 5.47 25.41
N PHE A 12 -1.75 5.20 25.98
CA PHE A 12 -0.65 4.55 25.29
C PHE A 12 -0.96 3.08 24.92
N ASP A 13 -1.60 2.33 25.85
CA ASP A 13 -1.99 0.94 25.62
C ASP A 13 -3.01 0.84 24.49
N TYR A 14 -4.00 1.73 24.47
CA TYR A 14 -4.98 1.76 23.36
C TYR A 14 -4.34 2.11 22.01
N ILE A 15 -3.36 3.02 21.99
CA ILE A 15 -2.62 3.32 20.74
C ILE A 15 -1.85 2.07 20.28
N LYS A 16 -1.27 1.28 21.19
CA LYS A 16 -0.61 0.02 20.86
C LYS A 16 -1.56 -1.02 20.27
N GLU A 17 -2.74 -1.20 20.89
CA GLU A 17 -3.77 -2.10 20.37
C GLU A 17 -4.15 -1.73 18.94
N CYS A 18 -4.42 -0.43 18.69
CA CYS A 18 -4.72 0.05 17.35
C CYS A 18 -3.57 -0.16 16.36
N SER A 19 -2.32 0.08 16.80
CA SER A 19 -1.14 -0.14 15.96
C SER A 19 -0.97 -1.61 15.58
N ALA A 20 -1.20 -2.54 16.52
CA ALA A 20 -1.16 -3.98 16.27
C ALA A 20 -2.25 -4.44 15.27
N GLU A 21 -3.38 -3.74 15.22
CA GLU A 21 -4.47 -3.95 14.25
C GLU A 21 -4.23 -3.20 12.91
N GLY A 22 -3.09 -2.53 12.74
CA GLY A 22 -2.76 -1.77 11.54
C GLY A 22 -3.58 -0.49 11.34
N ARG A 23 -4.26 0.02 12.37
CA ARG A 23 -5.09 1.23 12.32
C ARG A 23 -4.56 2.36 13.21
N VAL A 24 -4.88 3.60 12.84
CA VAL A 24 -4.51 4.80 13.59
C VAL A 24 -5.76 5.37 14.26
N PRO A 25 -5.82 5.42 15.61
CA PRO A 25 -6.99 5.93 16.30
C PRO A 25 -7.13 7.45 16.17
N SER A 26 -8.38 7.92 16.09
CA SER A 26 -8.69 9.34 16.25
C SER A 26 -8.71 9.75 17.72
N VAL A 27 -8.57 11.05 17.98
CA VAL A 27 -8.65 11.60 19.35
C VAL A 27 -10.00 11.28 20.02
N ARG A 28 -11.10 11.18 19.24
CA ARG A 28 -12.41 10.83 19.74
C ARG A 28 -12.48 9.36 20.18
N GLU A 29 -11.98 8.45 19.37
CA GLU A 29 -11.89 7.02 19.68
C GLU A 29 -11.04 6.79 20.95
N ILE A 30 -9.90 7.49 21.09
CA ILE A 30 -9.09 7.45 22.31
C ILE A 30 -9.91 7.93 23.53
N CYS A 31 -10.65 9.02 23.38
CA CYS A 31 -11.50 9.58 24.44
C CYS A 31 -12.55 8.59 24.92
N GLU A 32 -13.27 7.97 23.99
CA GLU A 32 -14.33 6.98 24.22
C GLU A 32 -13.76 5.72 24.89
N HIS A 33 -12.70 5.16 24.35
CA HIS A 33 -12.10 3.93 24.85
C HIS A 33 -11.49 4.10 26.26
N THR A 34 -10.82 5.22 26.50
CA THR A 34 -10.12 5.46 27.78
C THR A 34 -11.03 6.01 28.88
N GLY A 35 -12.26 6.41 28.54
CA GLY A 35 -13.21 7.05 29.46
C GLY A 35 -12.84 8.48 29.86
N LEU A 36 -11.98 9.14 29.08
CA LEU A 36 -11.60 10.54 29.31
C LEU A 36 -12.74 11.46 28.85
N LYS A 37 -13.09 12.45 29.69
CA LYS A 37 -14.24 13.32 29.44
C LYS A 37 -14.01 14.43 28.41
N SER A 38 -12.76 14.66 28.00
CA SER A 38 -12.41 15.79 27.13
C SER A 38 -11.32 15.43 26.13
N THR A 39 -11.53 15.77 24.87
CA THR A 39 -10.51 15.66 23.81
C THR A 39 -9.26 16.50 24.13
N SER A 40 -9.42 17.63 24.85
CA SER A 40 -8.29 18.46 25.31
C SER A 40 -7.37 17.70 26.26
N THR A 41 -7.94 16.86 27.13
CA THR A 41 -7.15 16.00 28.04
C THR A 41 -6.38 14.93 27.27
N VAL A 42 -7.01 14.35 26.23
CA VAL A 42 -6.32 13.41 25.33
C VAL A 42 -5.16 14.11 24.62
N HIS A 43 -5.35 15.32 24.11
CA HIS A 43 -4.26 16.10 23.48
C HIS A 43 -3.09 16.36 24.42
N LEU A 44 -3.35 16.67 25.69
CA LEU A 44 -2.28 16.84 26.71
C LEU A 44 -1.53 15.53 26.96
N HIS A 45 -2.24 14.40 27.04
CA HIS A 45 -1.59 13.09 27.20
C HIS A 45 -0.78 12.71 25.97
N LEU A 46 -1.30 12.93 24.77
CA LEU A 46 -0.58 12.68 23.52
C LEU A 46 0.70 13.53 23.44
N LYS A 47 0.63 14.82 23.78
CA LYS A 47 1.81 15.70 23.83
C LYS A 47 2.85 15.17 24.82
N SER A 48 2.42 14.75 26.01
CA SER A 48 3.33 14.19 27.02
C SER A 48 3.96 12.86 26.58
N LEU A 49 3.23 12.00 25.87
CA LEU A 49 3.76 10.74 25.33
C LEU A 49 4.79 11.01 24.20
N GLU A 50 4.53 12.00 23.35
CA GLU A 50 5.44 12.46 22.30
C GLU A 50 6.73 13.05 22.90
N GLU A 51 6.63 13.93 23.91
CA GLU A 51 7.77 14.49 24.65
C GLU A 51 8.62 13.42 25.37
N LYS A 52 8.00 12.28 25.70
CA LYS A 52 8.69 11.11 26.28
C LYS A 52 9.28 10.19 25.21
N GLY A 53 9.06 10.46 23.94
CA GLY A 53 9.53 9.65 22.82
C GLY A 53 8.85 8.29 22.71
N LEU A 54 7.60 8.16 23.20
CA LEU A 54 6.83 6.92 23.13
C LEU A 54 5.91 6.85 21.93
N ILE A 55 5.51 8.00 21.39
CA ILE A 55 4.74 8.14 20.17
C ILE A 55 5.32 9.24 19.30
N GLU A 56 5.00 9.18 18.02
CA GLU A 56 5.27 10.22 17.03
C GLU A 56 3.97 10.70 16.42
N ARG A 57 3.94 11.99 16.01
CA ARG A 57 2.77 12.62 15.39
C ARG A 57 3.22 13.52 14.24
N ASP A 58 2.57 13.39 13.07
CA ASP A 58 2.84 14.29 11.95
C ASP A 58 2.01 15.58 12.12
N LYS A 59 2.65 16.74 12.08
CA LYS A 59 1.97 18.04 12.21
C LYS A 59 1.02 18.27 11.02
N GLY A 60 -0.24 18.53 11.32
CA GLY A 60 -1.26 18.87 10.30
C GLY A 60 -2.09 17.73 9.76
N LEU A 61 -1.88 16.48 10.20
CA LEU A 61 -2.68 15.33 9.80
C LEU A 61 -3.57 14.82 10.93
N ASN A 62 -4.86 14.60 10.66
CA ASN A 62 -5.86 14.22 11.66
C ASN A 62 -5.77 12.75 12.15
N ARG A 63 -4.97 11.90 11.54
CA ARG A 63 -4.74 10.50 11.93
C ARG A 63 -3.28 10.14 11.71
N SER A 64 -2.42 10.62 12.60
CA SER A 64 -0.97 10.48 12.44
C SER A 64 -0.25 10.01 13.71
N ILE A 65 -0.99 9.41 14.65
CA ILE A 65 -0.42 8.93 15.90
C ILE A 65 0.16 7.54 15.67
N ARG A 66 1.45 7.33 16.00
CA ARG A 66 2.12 6.03 15.92
C ARG A 66 3.04 5.80 17.11
N ILE A 67 3.38 4.57 17.37
CA ILE A 67 4.38 4.21 18.37
C ILE A 67 5.77 4.63 17.86
N ALA A 68 6.57 5.27 18.70
CA ALA A 68 7.92 5.66 18.32
C ALA A 68 8.81 4.43 18.07
N GLY A 69 9.50 4.43 16.93
CA GLY A 69 10.34 3.33 16.48
C GLY A 69 9.61 2.19 15.75
N GLU A 70 8.28 2.24 15.63
CA GLU A 70 7.56 1.37 14.69
C GLU A 70 7.68 1.92 13.28
N GLU A 71 7.92 1.04 12.30
CA GLU A 71 7.89 1.44 10.89
C GLU A 71 6.49 1.94 10.54
N LYS A 72 6.44 3.03 9.79
CA LYS A 72 5.17 3.59 9.30
C LYS A 72 4.56 2.60 8.31
N VAL A 73 3.52 1.89 8.73
CA VAL A 73 2.74 1.05 7.84
C VAL A 73 1.75 1.94 7.09
N ASN A 74 1.99 2.10 5.81
CA ASN A 74 1.05 2.77 4.93
C ASN A 74 0.12 1.73 4.33
N GLN A 75 -1.13 2.08 4.10
CA GLN A 75 -2.04 1.25 3.34
C GLN A 75 -2.14 1.80 1.91
N ILE A 76 -2.09 0.92 0.93
CA ILE A 76 -2.33 1.23 -0.46
C ILE A 76 -3.57 0.47 -0.95
N PRO A 77 -4.38 1.09 -1.85
CA PRO A 77 -5.58 0.44 -2.35
C PRO A 77 -5.23 -0.76 -3.24
N ILE A 78 -5.98 -1.84 -3.09
CA ILE A 78 -6.04 -2.94 -4.04
C ILE A 78 -7.13 -2.56 -5.04
N MET A 79 -6.73 -2.33 -6.28
CA MET A 79 -7.64 -1.98 -7.36
C MET A 79 -8.29 -3.25 -7.91
N GLY A 80 -9.57 -3.19 -8.17
CA GLY A 80 -10.31 -4.23 -8.89
C GLY A 80 -10.01 -4.19 -10.39
N ARG A 81 -11.04 -4.04 -11.22
CA ARG A 81 -10.82 -3.90 -12.66
C ARG A 81 -10.25 -2.54 -13.01
N VAL A 82 -9.14 -2.55 -13.73
CA VAL A 82 -8.55 -1.34 -14.31
C VAL A 82 -8.89 -1.31 -15.79
N THR A 83 -9.72 -0.34 -16.18
CA THR A 83 -10.16 -0.14 -17.58
C THR A 83 -9.59 1.15 -18.15
N ALA A 84 -9.47 1.19 -19.49
CA ALA A 84 -9.01 2.39 -20.20
C ALA A 84 -9.96 3.58 -19.99
N GLY A 85 -9.39 4.78 -19.88
CA GLY A 85 -10.15 6.03 -19.83
C GLY A 85 -10.64 6.47 -18.44
N LEU A 86 -10.59 5.61 -17.42
CA LEU A 86 -10.83 6.00 -16.04
C LEU A 86 -9.50 6.26 -15.29
N PRO A 87 -9.48 7.22 -14.34
CA PRO A 87 -8.31 7.35 -13.47
C PRO A 87 -8.06 6.01 -12.75
N VAL A 88 -6.84 5.50 -12.77
CA VAL A 88 -6.45 4.22 -12.12
C VAL A 88 -6.83 4.18 -10.63
N LEU A 89 -7.14 5.31 -10.01
CA LEU A 89 -7.58 5.46 -8.63
C LEU A 89 -9.05 5.90 -8.53
N ALA A 90 -9.92 5.49 -9.46
CA ALA A 90 -11.36 5.70 -9.27
C ALA A 90 -11.82 4.95 -8.01
N VAL A 91 -12.38 5.66 -7.05
CA VAL A 91 -12.77 5.14 -5.71
C VAL A 91 -13.80 4.02 -5.79
N GLU A 92 -14.46 3.86 -6.93
CA GLU A 92 -15.55 2.91 -7.15
C GLU A 92 -15.06 1.45 -7.32
N ASP A 93 -13.75 1.22 -7.57
CA ASP A 93 -13.18 -0.10 -7.84
C ASP A 93 -12.12 -0.56 -6.82
N ILE A 94 -12.18 -0.07 -5.58
CA ILE A 94 -11.25 -0.51 -4.53
C ILE A 94 -11.81 -1.76 -3.84
N GLU A 95 -11.13 -2.91 -4.01
CA GLU A 95 -11.48 -4.19 -3.36
C GLU A 95 -11.02 -4.27 -1.89
N GLY A 96 -10.02 -3.47 -1.51
CA GLY A 96 -9.43 -3.49 -0.17
C GLY A 96 -8.15 -2.69 -0.08
N TYR A 97 -7.37 -2.97 0.96
CA TYR A 97 -6.09 -2.31 1.21
C TYR A 97 -5.02 -3.31 1.62
N VAL A 98 -3.80 -3.09 1.19
CA VAL A 98 -2.63 -3.86 1.60
C VAL A 98 -1.62 -2.97 2.31
N PRO A 99 -1.05 -3.41 3.46
CA PRO A 99 -0.04 -2.67 4.19
C PRO A 99 1.30 -2.67 3.45
N VAL A 100 1.96 -1.51 3.43
CA VAL A 100 3.32 -1.36 2.88
C VAL A 100 4.19 -0.57 3.85
N THR A 101 5.50 -0.85 3.85
CA THR A 101 6.46 -0.10 4.65
C THR A 101 6.68 1.30 4.09
N GLU A 102 7.09 2.25 4.94
CA GLU A 102 7.44 3.61 4.51
C GLU A 102 8.56 3.60 3.45
N ASN A 103 9.53 2.70 3.59
CA ASN A 103 10.62 2.57 2.63
C ASN A 103 10.13 2.21 1.23
N LEU A 104 9.12 1.36 1.12
CA LEU A 104 8.53 0.98 -0.16
C LEU A 104 7.74 2.14 -0.78
N LYS A 105 7.04 2.91 0.04
CA LYS A 105 6.22 4.07 -0.38
C LYS A 105 7.03 5.32 -0.71
N ARG A 106 8.21 5.47 -0.15
CA ARG A 106 9.00 6.71 -0.16
C ARG A 106 9.12 7.33 -1.56
N GLY A 107 8.44 8.47 -1.76
CA GLY A 107 8.47 9.24 -3.02
C GLY A 107 7.78 8.55 -4.21
N ARG A 108 7.00 7.47 -3.98
CA ARG A 108 6.30 6.71 -5.01
C ARG A 108 4.79 6.80 -4.82
N GLU A 109 4.08 6.92 -5.92
CA GLU A 109 2.64 6.67 -5.96
C GLU A 109 2.44 5.16 -6.17
N LEU A 110 1.81 4.50 -5.21
CA LEU A 110 1.63 3.05 -5.20
C LEU A 110 0.16 2.67 -5.26
N PHE A 111 -0.12 1.61 -5.97
CA PHE A 111 -1.37 0.86 -5.92
C PHE A 111 -1.09 -0.64 -5.93
N ALA A 112 -2.08 -1.46 -5.66
CA ALA A 112 -1.96 -2.90 -5.74
C ALA A 112 -3.00 -3.47 -6.69
N LEU A 113 -2.69 -4.62 -7.28
CA LEU A 113 -3.60 -5.39 -8.11
C LEU A 113 -3.54 -6.86 -7.69
N ARG A 114 -4.69 -7.54 -7.75
CA ARG A 114 -4.74 -8.98 -7.64
C ARG A 114 -4.41 -9.60 -8.99
N ILE A 115 -3.54 -10.59 -8.98
CA ILE A 115 -3.20 -11.37 -10.17
C ILE A 115 -4.31 -12.41 -10.42
N ASP A 116 -4.75 -12.48 -11.65
CA ASP A 116 -5.66 -13.49 -12.17
C ASP A 116 -4.95 -14.25 -13.30
N GLY A 117 -4.76 -15.57 -13.09
CA GLY A 117 -4.12 -16.46 -14.02
C GLY A 117 -2.62 -16.74 -13.79
N GLU A 118 -2.05 -17.54 -14.68
CA GLU A 118 -0.76 -18.22 -14.49
C GLU A 118 0.35 -17.73 -15.44
N SER A 119 0.15 -16.62 -16.14
CA SER A 119 1.09 -16.15 -17.17
C SER A 119 2.47 -15.74 -16.63
N MET A 120 2.65 -15.59 -15.32
CA MET A 120 3.87 -15.11 -14.67
C MET A 120 4.45 -16.09 -13.63
N ILE A 121 4.08 -17.37 -13.67
CA ILE A 121 4.47 -18.37 -12.66
C ILE A 121 5.99 -18.56 -12.57
N ASN A 122 6.71 -18.52 -13.69
CA ASN A 122 8.17 -18.67 -13.70
C ASN A 122 8.91 -17.43 -13.15
N ALA A 123 8.21 -16.29 -13.02
CA ALA A 123 8.68 -15.13 -12.26
C ALA A 123 8.30 -15.20 -10.77
N GLY A 124 7.67 -16.29 -10.32
CA GLY A 124 7.22 -16.49 -8.95
C GLY A 124 5.94 -15.74 -8.58
N ILE A 125 5.22 -15.19 -9.56
CA ILE A 125 3.92 -14.54 -9.39
C ILE A 125 2.83 -15.55 -9.78
N LEU A 126 1.99 -15.90 -8.80
CA LEU A 126 0.95 -16.91 -8.93
C LEU A 126 -0.44 -16.29 -8.94
N ASP A 127 -1.40 -17.07 -9.38
CA ASP A 127 -2.82 -16.71 -9.27
C ASP A 127 -3.21 -16.38 -7.83
N GLY A 128 -4.00 -15.32 -7.65
CA GLY A 128 -4.42 -14.79 -6.34
C GLY A 128 -3.41 -13.89 -5.62
N ASP A 129 -2.15 -13.80 -6.10
CA ASP A 129 -1.16 -12.87 -5.52
C ASP A 129 -1.61 -11.43 -5.63
N ILE A 130 -1.16 -10.61 -4.67
CA ILE A 130 -1.34 -9.16 -4.71
C ILE A 130 0.01 -8.52 -5.07
N VAL A 131 0.12 -7.95 -6.26
CA VAL A 131 1.32 -7.22 -6.68
C VAL A 131 1.22 -5.76 -6.30
N ILE A 132 2.32 -5.20 -5.76
CA ILE A 132 2.46 -3.79 -5.44
C ILE A 132 3.14 -3.10 -6.61
N VAL A 133 2.50 -2.09 -7.13
CA VAL A 133 2.85 -1.42 -8.37
C VAL A 133 3.25 0.03 -8.09
N HIS A 134 4.42 0.42 -8.54
CA HIS A 134 4.81 1.83 -8.64
C HIS A 134 4.21 2.42 -9.90
N ARG A 135 3.31 3.38 -9.74
CA ARG A 135 2.67 4.08 -10.86
C ARG A 135 3.70 4.86 -11.66
N THR A 136 3.92 4.48 -12.88
CA THR A 136 4.85 5.13 -13.81
C THR A 136 4.50 4.76 -15.25
N PRO A 137 4.57 5.71 -16.20
CA PRO A 137 4.34 5.43 -17.61
C PRO A 137 5.59 4.90 -18.32
N VAL A 138 6.70 4.70 -17.61
CA VAL A 138 7.98 4.25 -18.17
C VAL A 138 8.50 3.02 -17.47
N ALA A 139 9.12 2.12 -18.24
CA ALA A 139 9.79 0.92 -17.74
C ALA A 139 11.07 0.65 -18.54
N ASN A 140 11.99 -0.10 -17.96
CA ASN A 140 13.18 -0.60 -18.62
C ASN A 140 12.94 -2.01 -19.15
N ASN A 141 13.73 -2.43 -20.15
CA ASN A 141 13.70 -3.79 -20.63
C ASN A 141 13.99 -4.77 -19.48
N GLY A 142 13.11 -5.76 -19.33
CA GLY A 142 13.18 -6.74 -18.27
C GLY A 142 12.36 -6.42 -17.02
N ASP A 143 11.83 -5.20 -16.86
CA ASP A 143 10.93 -4.88 -15.76
C ASP A 143 9.62 -5.67 -15.87
N ILE A 144 9.07 -6.09 -14.74
CA ILE A 144 7.70 -6.62 -14.67
C ILE A 144 6.76 -5.44 -14.55
N VAL A 145 5.81 -5.35 -15.45
CA VAL A 145 4.89 -4.21 -15.57
C VAL A 145 3.43 -4.65 -15.49
N ILE A 146 2.59 -3.69 -15.11
CA ILE A 146 1.16 -3.73 -15.42
C ILE A 146 0.94 -2.86 -16.65
N ALA A 147 0.52 -3.47 -17.73
CA ALA A 147 0.20 -2.83 -18.98
C ALA A 147 -1.29 -2.96 -19.30
N LEU A 148 -1.83 -1.96 -19.97
CA LEU A 148 -3.19 -1.99 -20.49
C LEU A 148 -3.14 -2.44 -21.94
N ILE A 149 -3.83 -3.53 -22.25
CA ILE A 149 -4.03 -4.04 -23.62
C ILE A 149 -5.52 -3.99 -23.90
N GLU A 150 -5.90 -3.22 -24.92
CA GLU A 150 -7.30 -2.87 -25.15
C GLU A 150 -7.91 -2.24 -23.89
N ASP A 151 -8.79 -2.93 -23.18
CA ASP A 151 -9.44 -2.47 -21.96
C ASP A 151 -9.10 -3.30 -20.72
N GLU A 152 -8.07 -4.17 -20.81
CA GLU A 152 -7.71 -5.07 -19.71
C GLU A 152 -6.26 -4.87 -19.24
N ALA A 153 -6.09 -4.82 -17.91
CA ALA A 153 -4.76 -4.79 -17.30
C ALA A 153 -4.12 -6.17 -17.35
N THR A 154 -2.86 -6.24 -17.76
CA THR A 154 -2.09 -7.49 -17.78
C THR A 154 -0.73 -7.33 -17.12
N CYS A 155 -0.28 -8.36 -16.41
CA CYS A 155 1.05 -8.43 -15.82
C CYS A 155 1.98 -9.22 -16.74
N LYS A 156 3.06 -8.58 -17.21
CA LYS A 156 4.04 -9.19 -18.12
C LYS A 156 5.42 -8.59 -17.90
N ARG A 157 6.45 -9.25 -18.44
CA ARG A 157 7.78 -8.66 -18.55
C ARG A 157 7.87 -7.79 -19.79
N PHE A 158 8.33 -6.57 -19.61
CA PHE A 158 8.35 -5.53 -20.65
C PHE A 158 9.65 -5.54 -21.41
N TYR A 159 9.55 -5.42 -22.74
CA TYR A 159 10.67 -5.16 -23.64
C TYR A 159 10.27 -4.15 -24.72
N LYS A 160 11.12 -3.14 -24.90
CA LYS A 160 11.05 -2.21 -26.02
C LYS A 160 12.09 -2.67 -27.03
N GLU A 161 11.61 -3.09 -28.18
CA GLU A 161 12.40 -3.60 -29.30
C GLU A 161 12.35 -2.62 -30.49
N ASN A 162 13.02 -2.94 -31.59
CA ASN A 162 13.08 -2.05 -32.76
C ASN A 162 11.71 -1.85 -33.42
N GLY A 163 11.02 -0.78 -33.02
CA GLY A 163 9.75 -0.34 -33.60
C GLY A 163 8.49 -0.95 -32.98
N HIS A 164 8.61 -1.77 -31.94
CA HIS A 164 7.46 -2.37 -31.24
C HIS A 164 7.76 -2.62 -29.76
N TYR A 165 6.73 -3.00 -29.01
CA TYR A 165 6.84 -3.44 -27.64
C TYR A 165 6.44 -4.91 -27.52
N ARG A 166 7.19 -5.67 -26.73
CA ARG A 166 6.89 -7.05 -26.41
C ARG A 166 6.59 -7.18 -24.93
N LEU A 167 5.41 -7.70 -24.64
CA LEU A 167 4.97 -8.07 -23.30
C LEU A 167 5.12 -9.58 -23.17
N GLN A 168 6.19 -10.00 -22.50
CA GLN A 168 6.60 -11.39 -22.41
C GLN A 168 5.96 -12.05 -21.18
N PRO A 169 5.18 -13.13 -21.32
CA PRO A 169 4.80 -13.97 -20.19
C PRO A 169 6.01 -14.74 -19.64
N GLU A 170 6.00 -15.00 -18.38
CA GLU A 170 6.93 -15.90 -17.70
C GLU A 170 6.24 -17.26 -17.46
N ASN A 171 5.75 -17.84 -18.54
CA ASN A 171 5.16 -19.18 -18.63
C ASN A 171 5.15 -19.60 -20.10
N GLU A 172 5.75 -20.75 -20.39
CA GLU A 172 5.91 -21.26 -21.77
C GLU A 172 4.58 -21.62 -22.46
N LEU A 173 3.49 -21.75 -21.70
CA LEU A 173 2.15 -22.02 -22.23
C LEU A 173 1.48 -20.77 -22.83
N PHE A 174 2.07 -19.60 -22.70
CA PHE A 174 1.51 -18.33 -23.17
C PHE A 174 2.43 -17.69 -24.20
N GLU A 175 1.84 -17.20 -25.27
CA GLU A 175 2.57 -16.48 -26.31
C GLU A 175 2.83 -15.01 -25.90
N PRO A 176 3.95 -14.42 -26.34
CA PRO A 176 4.22 -12.99 -26.16
C PRO A 176 3.19 -12.12 -26.87
N ILE A 177 2.81 -11.01 -26.25
CA ILE A 177 1.97 -9.99 -26.86
C ILE A 177 2.88 -8.95 -27.49
N ILE A 178 2.76 -8.74 -28.81
CA ILE A 178 3.55 -7.77 -29.57
C ILE A 178 2.62 -6.67 -30.06
N VAL A 179 2.95 -5.41 -29.71
CA VAL A 179 2.13 -4.24 -30.03
C VAL A 179 3.00 -3.06 -30.45
N ASP A 180 2.47 -2.20 -31.30
CA ASP A 180 3.16 -0.97 -31.74
C ASP A 180 3.08 0.13 -30.65
N GLU A 181 2.03 0.10 -29.83
CA GLU A 181 1.82 1.04 -28.73
C GLU A 181 1.40 0.28 -27.47
N VAL A 182 1.81 0.77 -26.30
CA VAL A 182 1.44 0.19 -25.02
C VAL A 182 1.25 1.28 -23.96
N VAL A 183 0.19 1.17 -23.18
CA VAL A 183 -0.03 2.02 -22.02
C VAL A 183 0.46 1.28 -20.78
N LEU A 184 1.51 1.81 -20.13
CA LEU A 184 2.01 1.29 -18.87
C LEU A 184 1.29 1.97 -17.70
N LEU A 185 0.71 1.16 -16.84
CA LEU A 185 0.10 1.61 -15.58
C LEU A 185 1.16 1.71 -14.47
N GLY A 186 2.21 0.87 -14.54
CA GLY A 186 3.31 0.93 -13.59
C GLY A 186 4.21 -0.30 -13.63
N THR A 187 5.25 -0.26 -12.78
CA THR A 187 6.21 -1.35 -12.58
C THR A 187 5.91 -2.09 -11.28
N VAL A 188 5.94 -3.41 -11.31
CA VAL A 188 5.80 -4.25 -10.12
C VAL A 188 7.07 -4.15 -9.29
N ILE A 189 6.94 -3.78 -8.01
CA ILE A 189 8.07 -3.57 -7.09
C ILE A 189 8.06 -4.50 -5.90
N SER A 190 6.92 -5.15 -5.62
CA SER A 190 6.78 -6.11 -4.53
C SER A 190 5.55 -6.98 -4.75
N LEU A 191 5.43 -8.03 -3.96
CA LEU A 191 4.35 -9.00 -4.00
C LEU A 191 3.97 -9.38 -2.57
N VAL A 192 2.70 -9.57 -2.33
CA VAL A 192 2.14 -10.11 -1.08
C VAL A 192 1.35 -11.37 -1.42
N ARG A 193 1.68 -12.47 -0.76
CA ARG A 193 0.96 -13.74 -0.84
C ARG A 193 0.52 -14.17 0.55
N ASN A 194 -0.75 -14.45 0.70
CA ASN A 194 -1.32 -15.03 1.91
C ASN A 194 -1.48 -16.54 1.71
N TYR A 195 -1.12 -17.31 2.72
CA TYR A 195 -1.35 -18.76 2.77
C TYR A 195 -2.48 -18.98 3.78
N GLU A 196 -3.58 -19.57 3.34
CA GLU A 196 -4.68 -20.01 4.20
C GLU A 196 -4.39 -21.39 4.81
#